data_8beb35e68d2dc082dca91a77b64181c4
#
_entry.id   8beb35e68d2dc082dca91a77b64181c4
#
_cell.length_a   1.000
_cell.length_b   1.000
_cell.length_c   1.000
_cell.angle_alpha   90.00
_cell.angle_beta   90.00
_cell.angle_gamma   90.00
#
_symmetry.space_group_name_H-M   'P 1'
#
loop_
_entity.id
_entity.type
_entity.pdbx_description
1 polymer ?
#
loop_
_entity_poly.entity_id
_entity_poly.type
_entity_poly.pdbx_seq_one_letter_code
_entity_poly.pdbx_strand_id
1 'polypeptide(L)'
;ESCHSSTPHKSNNKANDHTDKVACQSCHIPKYARVNPTKMSWDWSQAGKKKNGKPYQEKGEFGKPVYDTKKGDFVWAKNVKPEYFWINGSLQQLTVKDTIDPSKPVRINYPVGSRDDQNSRIFPFKVHRGKQPYDKVNKNLTILHLFPKGKEDKDAYWKEYDWNKAIAYGQKYAGLPYSGEYDFVETSYVFPITHMVAPKDSVVACRECHTTTDSRLANLSGFYMPGRDHFGLLDTLGWVVVIGSLLGVTFHGLGRMFTNGKKEK
;
A
#
# COMPACT_ATOMS: atom_id res chain seq x y z
N GLU A 1 25.14 -3.35 -6.54
CA GLU A 1 26.48 -3.39 -5.88
C GLU A 1 27.32 -2.11 -6.08
N SER A 2 26.81 -1.08 -6.73
CA SER A 2 27.57 0.15 -6.99
C SER A 2 27.95 0.95 -5.72
N CYS A 3 27.20 0.81 -4.63
CA CYS A 3 27.42 1.54 -3.38
C CYS A 3 27.80 0.65 -2.19
N HIS A 4 27.53 -0.63 -2.25
CA HIS A 4 27.80 -1.61 -1.19
C HIS A 4 28.25 -2.94 -1.77
N SER A 5 28.92 -3.77 -0.94
CA SER A 5 29.22 -5.15 -1.31
C SER A 5 27.97 -6.03 -1.32
N SER A 6 28.08 -7.25 -1.84
CA SER A 6 27.01 -8.25 -1.80
C SER A 6 26.61 -8.67 -0.38
N THR A 7 27.49 -8.45 0.61
CA THR A 7 27.28 -8.75 2.03
C THR A 7 27.48 -7.48 2.88
N PRO A 8 26.56 -6.50 2.80
CA PRO A 8 26.70 -5.20 3.45
C PRO A 8 26.63 -5.26 4.99
N HIS A 9 26.05 -6.31 5.57
CA HIS A 9 25.85 -6.44 7.01
C HIS A 9 26.94 -7.32 7.65
N LYS A 10 28.04 -6.69 8.08
CA LYS A 10 29.21 -7.40 8.62
C LYS A 10 28.91 -8.18 9.93
N SER A 11 28.03 -7.65 10.77
CA SER A 11 27.68 -8.22 12.09
C SER A 11 26.36 -9.00 12.11
N ASN A 12 25.62 -9.03 11.01
CA ASN A 12 24.32 -9.71 10.93
C ASN A 12 24.16 -10.44 9.60
N ASN A 13 24.66 -11.67 9.55
CA ASN A 13 24.58 -12.51 8.34
C ASN A 13 23.12 -12.78 7.93
N LYS A 14 22.18 -12.89 8.89
CA LYS A 14 20.76 -13.08 8.59
C LYS A 14 20.15 -11.95 7.77
N ALA A 15 20.62 -10.71 7.95
CA ALA A 15 20.18 -9.58 7.12
C ALA A 15 20.69 -9.67 5.67
N ASN A 16 21.84 -10.33 5.45
CA ASN A 16 22.35 -10.56 4.10
C ASN A 16 21.51 -11.61 3.34
N ASP A 17 20.94 -12.60 4.05
CA ASP A 17 20.10 -13.65 3.47
C ASP A 17 18.81 -13.09 2.83
N HIS A 18 18.43 -11.84 3.15
CA HIS A 18 17.24 -11.19 2.58
C HIS A 18 17.52 -10.43 1.27
N THR A 19 18.78 -10.16 0.92
CA THR A 19 19.14 -9.21 -0.15
C THR A 19 18.76 -9.68 -1.56
N ASP A 20 18.49 -10.95 -1.74
CA ASP A 20 17.99 -11.54 -2.98
C ASP A 20 16.49 -11.29 -3.22
N LYS A 21 15.70 -11.21 -2.16
CA LYS A 21 14.23 -11.07 -2.22
C LYS A 21 13.67 -9.80 -1.59
N VAL A 22 14.43 -9.11 -0.77
CA VAL A 22 14.01 -7.88 -0.08
C VAL A 22 14.94 -6.74 -0.46
N ALA A 23 14.38 -5.69 -1.05
CA ALA A 23 15.16 -4.49 -1.39
C ALA A 23 15.67 -3.79 -0.12
N CYS A 24 16.86 -3.23 -0.18
CA CYS A 24 17.48 -2.52 0.96
C CYS A 24 16.54 -1.46 1.56
N GLN A 25 15.81 -0.75 0.70
CA GLN A 25 14.84 0.29 1.08
C GLN A 25 13.72 -0.25 1.97
N SER A 26 13.37 -1.54 1.86
CA SER A 26 12.29 -2.12 2.67
C SER A 26 12.60 -2.13 4.16
N CYS A 27 13.88 -2.27 4.52
CA CYS A 27 14.34 -2.15 5.91
C CYS A 27 14.83 -0.74 6.22
N HIS A 28 15.54 -0.10 5.28
CA HIS A 28 16.22 1.17 5.52
C HIS A 28 15.32 2.41 5.33
N ILE A 29 14.07 2.27 4.88
CA ILE A 29 13.09 3.36 4.86
C ILE A 29 11.86 2.97 5.68
N PRO A 30 11.91 3.04 7.02
CA PRO A 30 10.83 2.61 7.90
C PRO A 30 9.58 3.50 7.80
N LYS A 31 9.75 4.77 7.45
CA LYS A 31 8.69 5.78 7.29
C LYS A 31 9.09 6.81 6.25
N TYR A 32 8.11 7.32 5.52
CA TYR A 32 8.27 8.44 4.59
C TYR A 32 7.47 9.67 5.03
N ALA A 33 7.59 10.79 4.32
CA ALA A 33 6.99 12.08 4.67
C ALA A 33 7.36 12.55 6.09
N ARG A 34 8.63 12.44 6.44
CA ARG A 34 9.13 12.72 7.81
C ARG A 34 9.12 14.21 8.15
N VAL A 35 9.43 15.07 7.20
CA VAL A 35 9.49 16.52 7.38
C VAL A 35 8.21 17.17 6.89
N ASN A 36 7.91 17.03 5.61
CA ASN A 36 6.71 17.59 4.99
C ASN A 36 5.61 16.54 4.87
N PRO A 37 4.32 16.91 5.10
CA PRO A 37 3.22 16.00 4.87
C PRO A 37 3.09 15.65 3.39
N THR A 38 2.62 14.45 3.11
CA THR A 38 2.31 13.98 1.76
C THR A 38 0.82 13.73 1.61
N LYS A 39 0.29 13.98 0.42
CA LYS A 39 -1.11 13.70 0.11
C LYS A 39 -1.31 12.19 -0.01
N MET A 40 -2.19 11.63 0.82
CA MET A 40 -2.51 10.20 0.84
C MET A 40 -3.75 9.86 0.03
N SER A 41 -4.73 10.78 0.01
CA SER A 41 -5.92 10.58 -0.83
C SER A 41 -6.41 11.88 -1.46
N TRP A 42 -7.20 11.70 -2.55
CA TRP A 42 -7.86 12.77 -3.27
C TRP A 42 -9.21 12.28 -3.80
N ASP A 43 -10.28 12.83 -3.23
CA ASP A 43 -11.65 12.52 -3.66
C ASP A 43 -12.23 13.66 -4.50
N TRP A 44 -12.24 13.47 -5.81
CA TRP A 44 -12.80 14.42 -6.76
C TRP A 44 -14.34 14.48 -6.70
N SER A 45 -15.01 13.43 -6.22
CA SER A 45 -16.47 13.41 -6.15
C SER A 45 -17.04 14.44 -5.18
N GLN A 46 -16.21 14.93 -4.27
CA GLN A 46 -16.57 15.97 -3.30
C GLN A 46 -16.38 17.39 -3.81
N ALA A 47 -15.79 17.57 -5.01
CA ALA A 47 -15.60 18.90 -5.58
C ALA A 47 -16.93 19.59 -5.91
N GLY A 48 -16.91 20.92 -6.01
CA GLY A 48 -18.06 21.74 -6.41
C GLY A 48 -18.91 22.29 -5.25
N LYS A 49 -18.68 21.86 -3.98
CA LYS A 49 -19.40 22.43 -2.83
C LYS A 49 -19.03 23.90 -2.63
N LYS A 50 -20.02 24.74 -2.30
CA LYS A 50 -19.87 26.18 -2.10
C LYS A 50 -20.39 26.57 -0.72
N LYS A 51 -19.78 27.57 -0.07
CA LYS A 51 -20.29 28.22 1.13
C LYS A 51 -20.86 29.58 0.77
N ASN A 52 -22.12 29.82 1.08
CA ASN A 52 -22.84 31.04 0.71
C ASN A 52 -22.72 31.38 -0.80
N GLY A 53 -22.82 30.36 -1.65
CA GLY A 53 -22.72 30.51 -3.11
C GLY A 53 -21.28 30.74 -3.64
N LYS A 54 -20.27 30.83 -2.80
CA LYS A 54 -18.88 31.11 -3.19
C LYS A 54 -17.99 29.89 -3.03
N PRO A 55 -17.02 29.68 -3.96
CA PRO A 55 -15.96 28.71 -3.78
C PRO A 55 -15.18 28.97 -2.49
N TYR A 56 -14.73 27.90 -1.84
CA TYR A 56 -13.96 28.00 -0.60
C TYR A 56 -12.89 26.93 -0.51
N GLN A 57 -11.97 27.11 0.42
CA GLN A 57 -10.93 26.16 0.78
C GLN A 57 -10.87 26.03 2.30
N GLU A 58 -10.70 24.81 2.78
CA GLU A 58 -10.43 24.51 4.18
C GLU A 58 -9.02 23.95 4.35
N LYS A 59 -8.30 24.42 5.35
CA LYS A 59 -6.97 23.92 5.69
C LYS A 59 -7.05 23.04 6.93
N GLY A 60 -6.32 21.92 6.88
CA GLY A 60 -6.21 20.99 8.01
C GLY A 60 -4.96 21.25 8.87
N GLU A 61 -4.67 20.28 9.72
CA GLU A 61 -3.61 20.27 10.73
C GLU A 61 -2.24 20.72 10.17
N PHE A 62 -1.88 20.31 8.96
CA PHE A 62 -0.57 20.64 8.37
C PHE A 62 -0.55 21.95 7.57
N GLY A 63 -1.58 22.80 7.70
CA GLY A 63 -1.73 24.01 6.87
C GLY A 63 -1.99 23.70 5.38
N LYS A 64 -2.20 22.45 5.03
CA LYS A 64 -2.53 21.98 3.67
C LYS A 64 -4.05 21.95 3.49
N PRO A 65 -4.57 22.18 2.26
CA PRO A 65 -6.00 22.06 2.00
C PRO A 65 -6.49 20.65 2.30
N VAL A 66 -7.53 20.51 3.12
CA VAL A 66 -8.27 19.27 3.31
C VAL A 66 -9.53 19.24 2.45
N TYR A 67 -10.00 20.42 2.05
CA TYR A 67 -11.04 20.62 1.05
C TYR A 67 -10.71 21.81 0.14
N ASP A 68 -11.08 21.71 -1.12
CA ASP A 68 -11.05 22.80 -2.11
C ASP A 68 -12.22 22.62 -3.07
N THR A 69 -13.08 23.64 -3.23
CA THR A 69 -14.23 23.60 -4.15
C THR A 69 -13.86 23.12 -5.56
N LYS A 70 -12.68 23.47 -6.05
CA LYS A 70 -12.21 23.08 -7.39
C LYS A 70 -11.75 21.62 -7.48
N LYS A 71 -11.41 20.99 -6.34
CA LYS A 71 -10.65 19.75 -6.33
C LYS A 71 -11.27 18.64 -5.46
N GLY A 72 -12.13 18.98 -4.48
CA GLY A 72 -12.71 18.03 -3.53
C GLY A 72 -11.90 17.86 -2.26
N ASP A 73 -11.94 16.66 -1.68
CA ASP A 73 -11.35 16.34 -0.39
C ASP A 73 -9.95 15.75 -0.53
N PHE A 74 -9.11 16.06 0.49
CA PHE A 74 -7.75 15.54 0.59
C PHE A 74 -7.46 15.01 1.99
N VAL A 75 -6.69 13.93 2.03
CA VAL A 75 -6.04 13.45 3.27
C VAL A 75 -4.54 13.64 3.15
N TRP A 76 -3.95 14.22 4.19
CA TRP A 76 -2.51 14.42 4.31
C TRP A 76 -1.99 13.68 5.53
N ALA A 77 -0.77 13.13 5.44
CA ALA A 77 -0.14 12.46 6.57
C ALA A 77 1.38 12.69 6.60
N LYS A 78 1.94 12.55 7.80
CA LYS A 78 3.40 12.54 8.07
C LYS A 78 3.79 11.22 8.70
N ASN A 79 5.08 10.88 8.61
CA ASN A 79 5.66 9.69 9.21
C ASN A 79 4.94 8.40 8.82
N VAL A 80 4.55 8.30 7.55
CA VAL A 80 3.72 7.21 7.03
C VAL A 80 4.55 5.93 6.88
N LYS A 81 4.02 4.80 7.35
CA LYS A 81 4.56 3.46 7.09
C LYS A 81 4.33 3.11 5.62
N PRO A 82 5.34 2.64 4.87
CA PRO A 82 5.17 2.17 3.49
C PRO A 82 4.24 0.96 3.39
N GLU A 83 3.60 0.80 2.25
CA GLU A 83 3.04 -0.47 1.80
C GLU A 83 4.09 -1.20 0.94
N TYR A 84 4.06 -2.53 0.93
CA TYR A 84 5.10 -3.32 0.28
C TYR A 84 4.52 -4.14 -0.86
N PHE A 85 5.27 -4.20 -1.97
CA PHE A 85 4.90 -4.96 -3.15
C PHE A 85 6.12 -5.64 -3.75
N TRP A 86 5.91 -6.75 -4.47
CA TRP A 86 6.90 -7.31 -5.35
C TRP A 86 7.09 -6.41 -6.57
N ILE A 87 8.34 -6.17 -6.97
CA ILE A 87 8.66 -5.43 -8.19
C ILE A 87 9.94 -5.98 -8.82
N ASN A 88 9.90 -6.16 -10.14
CA ASN A 88 11.07 -6.56 -10.96
C ASN A 88 11.72 -5.36 -11.69
N GLY A 89 11.36 -4.13 -11.33
CA GLY A 89 11.81 -2.90 -11.97
C GLY A 89 10.76 -2.30 -12.93
N SER A 90 9.68 -3.02 -13.23
CA SER A 90 8.63 -2.56 -14.14
C SER A 90 7.36 -2.16 -13.41
N LEU A 91 6.65 -1.17 -13.97
CA LEU A 91 5.31 -0.76 -13.56
C LEU A 91 4.35 -0.94 -14.73
N GLN A 92 3.22 -1.56 -14.48
CA GLN A 92 2.09 -1.55 -15.41
C GLN A 92 1.28 -0.29 -15.20
N GLN A 93 0.81 0.32 -16.28
CA GLN A 93 -0.01 1.52 -16.25
C GLN A 93 -1.31 1.29 -17.01
N LEU A 94 -2.40 1.77 -16.43
CA LEU A 94 -3.69 1.88 -17.11
C LEU A 94 -3.66 3.11 -18.01
N THR A 95 -4.13 2.95 -19.24
CA THR A 95 -4.30 4.05 -20.18
C THR A 95 -5.76 4.50 -20.23
N VAL A 96 -6.02 5.67 -20.77
CA VAL A 96 -7.39 6.20 -20.95
C VAL A 96 -8.24 5.42 -21.96
N LYS A 97 -7.61 4.51 -22.72
CA LYS A 97 -8.30 3.61 -23.68
C LYS A 97 -8.67 2.27 -23.05
N ASP A 98 -8.14 1.96 -21.88
CA ASP A 98 -8.41 0.69 -21.22
C ASP A 98 -9.77 0.71 -20.54
N THR A 99 -10.45 -0.42 -20.63
CA THR A 99 -11.71 -0.65 -19.92
C THR A 99 -11.42 -1.00 -18.46
N ILE A 100 -12.19 -0.42 -17.54
CA ILE A 100 -12.09 -0.65 -16.10
C ILE A 100 -13.27 -1.46 -15.59
N ASP A 101 -13.07 -2.11 -14.45
CA ASP A 101 -14.15 -2.70 -13.65
C ASP A 101 -14.46 -1.77 -12.47
N PRO A 102 -15.56 -0.98 -12.52
CA PRO A 102 -15.87 -0.01 -11.48
C PRO A 102 -16.41 -0.63 -10.18
N SER A 103 -16.62 -1.95 -10.12
CA SER A 103 -17.08 -2.63 -8.91
C SER A 103 -15.97 -2.77 -7.85
N LYS A 104 -14.73 -2.49 -8.21
CA LYS A 104 -13.55 -2.57 -7.34
C LYS A 104 -12.59 -1.42 -7.59
N PRO A 105 -11.68 -1.12 -6.64
CA PRO A 105 -10.69 -0.06 -6.82
C PRO A 105 -9.81 -0.30 -8.05
N VAL A 106 -9.72 0.72 -8.92
CA VAL A 106 -8.96 0.69 -10.17
C VAL A 106 -7.50 1.03 -9.89
N ARG A 107 -6.60 0.15 -10.28
CA ARG A 107 -5.16 0.39 -10.18
C ARG A 107 -4.69 1.18 -11.40
N ILE A 108 -4.40 2.46 -11.22
CA ILE A 108 -3.90 3.32 -12.32
C ILE A 108 -2.49 2.91 -12.73
N ASN A 109 -1.67 2.59 -11.74
CA ASN A 109 -0.40 1.90 -11.95
C ASN A 109 -0.19 0.87 -10.83
N TYR A 110 0.60 -0.18 -11.11
CA TYR A 110 1.01 -1.14 -10.10
C TYR A 110 2.34 -1.81 -10.47
N PRO A 111 3.12 -2.26 -9.49
CA PRO A 111 4.39 -2.91 -9.76
C PRO A 111 4.18 -4.30 -10.33
N VAL A 112 5.02 -4.66 -11.28
CA VAL A 112 5.08 -6.00 -11.86
C VAL A 112 6.12 -6.80 -11.11
N GLY A 113 5.72 -7.95 -10.60
CA GLY A 113 6.63 -8.84 -9.90
C GLY A 113 5.91 -9.91 -9.09
N SER A 114 6.63 -10.95 -8.74
CA SER A 114 6.15 -12.04 -7.89
C SER A 114 7.32 -12.67 -7.13
N ARG A 115 7.00 -13.54 -6.17
CA ARG A 115 8.00 -14.33 -5.47
C ARG A 115 8.85 -15.20 -6.41
N ASP A 116 8.21 -15.76 -7.43
CA ASP A 116 8.83 -16.74 -8.33
C ASP A 116 9.69 -16.07 -9.42
N ASP A 117 9.55 -14.77 -9.59
CA ASP A 117 10.39 -13.97 -10.46
C ASP A 117 11.74 -13.70 -9.76
N GLN A 118 12.82 -14.20 -10.35
CA GLN A 118 14.18 -14.06 -9.78
C GLN A 118 14.66 -12.60 -9.70
N ASN A 119 14.13 -11.73 -10.56
CA ASN A 119 14.46 -10.32 -10.59
C ASN A 119 13.61 -9.49 -9.61
N SER A 120 12.55 -10.08 -9.07
CA SER A 120 11.63 -9.38 -8.17
C SER A 120 12.18 -9.28 -6.75
N ARG A 121 11.93 -8.12 -6.15
CA ARG A 121 12.18 -7.86 -4.72
C ARG A 121 10.97 -7.21 -4.08
N ILE A 122 10.79 -7.45 -2.80
CA ILE A 122 9.84 -6.71 -1.97
C ILE A 122 10.37 -5.29 -1.80
N PHE A 123 9.58 -4.29 -2.20
CA PHE A 123 9.99 -2.89 -2.21
C PHE A 123 8.92 -2.01 -1.51
N PRO A 124 9.33 -0.93 -0.81
CA PRO A 124 8.39 -0.02 -0.15
C PRO A 124 7.78 0.98 -1.13
N PHE A 125 6.47 1.17 -1.03
CA PHE A 125 5.71 2.11 -1.84
C PHE A 125 4.86 3.03 -0.98
N LYS A 126 4.67 4.25 -1.46
CA LYS A 126 3.54 5.08 -1.12
C LYS A 126 2.37 4.66 -1.99
N VAL A 127 1.22 4.40 -1.38
CA VAL A 127 -0.04 4.21 -2.10
C VAL A 127 -0.87 5.48 -1.94
N HIS A 128 -1.14 6.14 -3.07
CA HIS A 128 -2.08 7.25 -3.13
C HIS A 128 -3.44 6.73 -3.57
N ARG A 129 -4.48 6.99 -2.78
CA ARG A 129 -5.84 6.58 -3.09
C ARG A 129 -6.62 7.76 -3.64
N GLY A 130 -7.44 7.52 -4.65
CA GLY A 130 -8.26 8.55 -5.26
C GLY A 130 -9.67 8.09 -5.50
N LYS A 131 -10.54 9.05 -5.78
CA LYS A 131 -11.86 8.80 -6.35
C LYS A 131 -12.07 9.79 -7.48
N GLN A 132 -12.17 9.30 -8.72
CA GLN A 132 -12.17 10.14 -9.92
C GLN A 132 -13.25 9.71 -10.91
N PRO A 133 -13.69 10.59 -11.81
CA PRO A 133 -14.79 10.30 -12.71
C PRO A 133 -14.40 9.31 -13.81
N TYR A 134 -15.36 8.47 -14.19
CA TYR A 134 -15.29 7.55 -15.30
C TYR A 134 -16.58 7.60 -16.13
N ASP A 135 -16.50 7.22 -17.39
CA ASP A 135 -17.69 7.03 -18.25
C ASP A 135 -18.38 5.73 -17.89
N LYS A 136 -19.64 5.81 -17.48
CA LYS A 136 -20.43 4.65 -16.99
C LYS A 136 -20.67 3.59 -18.05
N VAL A 137 -20.90 4.01 -19.30
CA VAL A 137 -21.25 3.11 -20.40
C VAL A 137 -19.98 2.52 -21.03
N ASN A 138 -19.02 3.41 -21.36
CA ASN A 138 -17.76 2.99 -21.99
C ASN A 138 -16.79 2.34 -20.99
N LYS A 139 -17.02 2.49 -19.67
CA LYS A 139 -16.20 1.93 -18.60
C LYS A 139 -14.71 2.28 -18.74
N ASN A 140 -14.41 3.53 -19.01
CA ASN A 140 -13.05 4.04 -19.07
C ASN A 140 -12.91 5.31 -18.23
N LEU A 141 -11.69 5.59 -17.77
CA LEU A 141 -11.40 6.83 -17.06
C LEU A 141 -11.52 8.01 -18.01
N THR A 142 -12.01 9.14 -17.49
CA THR A 142 -12.28 10.32 -18.32
C THR A 142 -11.14 11.32 -18.31
N ILE A 143 -10.96 12.00 -19.45
CA ILE A 143 -10.10 13.17 -19.56
C ILE A 143 -10.93 14.41 -19.19
N LEU A 144 -10.38 15.26 -18.35
CA LEU A 144 -11.09 16.40 -17.78
C LEU A 144 -10.55 17.71 -18.31
N HIS A 145 -11.46 18.60 -18.76
CA HIS A 145 -11.13 19.99 -18.98
C HIS A 145 -11.26 20.78 -17.67
N LEU A 146 -10.17 20.88 -16.92
CA LEU A 146 -10.18 21.50 -15.59
C LEU A 146 -10.00 23.02 -15.63
N PHE A 147 -8.99 23.49 -16.37
CA PHE A 147 -8.54 24.87 -16.37
C PHE A 147 -9.16 25.67 -17.51
N PRO A 148 -9.78 26.82 -17.23
CA PRO A 148 -10.38 27.66 -18.29
C PRO A 148 -9.31 28.29 -19.19
N LYS A 149 -9.51 28.25 -20.50
CA LYS A 149 -8.64 28.87 -21.49
C LYS A 149 -8.83 30.39 -21.56
N GLY A 150 -9.92 30.91 -21.01
CA GLY A 150 -10.24 32.35 -21.02
C GLY A 150 -11.59 32.64 -20.34
N LYS A 151 -12.01 33.89 -20.37
CA LYS A 151 -13.26 34.33 -19.73
C LYS A 151 -14.50 33.68 -20.36
N GLU A 152 -14.47 33.38 -21.64
CA GLU A 152 -15.60 32.80 -22.41
C GLU A 152 -15.67 31.25 -22.29
N ASP A 153 -14.67 30.63 -21.71
CA ASP A 153 -14.65 29.19 -21.54
C ASP A 153 -15.71 28.78 -20.51
N LYS A 154 -16.78 28.11 -20.95
CA LYS A 154 -17.89 27.62 -20.12
C LYS A 154 -17.87 26.11 -19.92
N ASP A 155 -16.81 25.43 -20.37
CA ASP A 155 -16.68 23.98 -20.27
C ASP A 155 -15.65 23.55 -19.22
N ALA A 156 -14.88 24.50 -18.68
CA ALA A 156 -13.86 24.22 -17.66
C ALA A 156 -14.47 23.98 -16.29
N TYR A 157 -14.16 22.85 -15.67
CA TYR A 157 -14.70 22.46 -14.37
C TYR A 157 -14.41 23.51 -13.28
N TRP A 158 -13.20 24.07 -13.23
CA TRP A 158 -12.81 25.04 -12.18
C TRP A 158 -13.50 26.40 -12.29
N LYS A 159 -14.34 26.56 -13.29
CA LYS A 159 -15.16 27.74 -13.49
C LYS A 159 -16.64 27.46 -13.28
N GLU A 160 -17.16 26.44 -13.98
CA GLU A 160 -18.59 26.16 -13.98
C GLU A 160 -19.02 25.07 -12.98
N TYR A 161 -18.06 24.23 -12.52
CA TYR A 161 -18.31 23.09 -11.60
C TYR A 161 -19.29 22.06 -12.18
N ASP A 162 -19.32 21.93 -13.50
CA ASP A 162 -20.13 20.98 -14.25
C ASP A 162 -19.24 19.84 -14.78
N TRP A 163 -19.41 18.66 -14.20
CA TRP A 163 -18.63 17.49 -14.61
C TRP A 163 -18.95 17.05 -16.04
N ASN A 164 -20.24 17.07 -16.47
CA ASN A 164 -20.61 16.64 -17.81
C ASN A 164 -19.95 17.48 -18.89
N LYS A 165 -19.96 18.80 -18.74
CA LYS A 165 -19.27 19.70 -19.69
C LYS A 165 -17.77 19.48 -19.71
N ALA A 166 -17.15 19.39 -18.53
CA ALA A 166 -15.71 19.20 -18.42
C ALA A 166 -15.25 17.86 -19.01
N ILE A 167 -16.01 16.78 -18.79
CA ILE A 167 -15.73 15.48 -19.36
C ILE A 167 -15.96 15.50 -20.88
N ALA A 168 -17.13 15.98 -21.34
CA ALA A 168 -17.45 16.03 -22.77
C ALA A 168 -16.37 16.78 -23.56
N TYR A 169 -15.93 17.95 -23.07
CA TYR A 169 -14.86 18.70 -23.70
C TYR A 169 -13.52 17.94 -23.68
N GLY A 170 -13.13 17.38 -22.53
CA GLY A 170 -11.87 16.66 -22.37
C GLY A 170 -11.79 15.41 -23.23
N GLN A 171 -12.85 14.61 -23.28
CA GLN A 171 -12.95 13.41 -24.12
C GLN A 171 -12.91 13.78 -25.62
N LYS A 172 -13.64 14.80 -26.04
CA LYS A 172 -13.59 15.31 -27.42
C LYS A 172 -12.18 15.77 -27.81
N TYR A 173 -11.51 16.52 -26.92
CA TYR A 173 -10.13 16.98 -27.15
C TYR A 173 -9.15 15.81 -27.31
N ALA A 174 -9.33 14.73 -26.53
CA ALA A 174 -8.51 13.53 -26.61
C ALA A 174 -8.89 12.57 -27.76
N GLY A 175 -9.93 12.87 -28.52
CA GLY A 175 -10.44 11.98 -29.59
C GLY A 175 -11.08 10.70 -29.05
N LEU A 176 -11.64 10.75 -27.84
CA LEU A 176 -12.27 9.62 -27.13
C LEU A 176 -13.78 9.79 -27.10
N PRO A 177 -14.56 8.69 -27.14
CA PRO A 177 -16.01 8.75 -27.00
C PRO A 177 -16.40 9.15 -25.55
N TYR A 178 -17.57 9.78 -25.42
CA TYR A 178 -18.23 10.02 -24.16
C TYR A 178 -19.73 9.70 -24.29
N SER A 179 -20.24 8.89 -23.37
CA SER A 179 -21.64 8.46 -23.38
C SER A 179 -22.64 9.53 -22.93
N GLY A 180 -22.16 10.58 -22.26
CA GLY A 180 -23.00 11.57 -21.57
C GLY A 180 -23.31 11.19 -20.12
N GLU A 181 -22.92 9.99 -19.67
CA GLU A 181 -23.11 9.51 -18.30
C GLU A 181 -21.78 9.26 -17.62
N TYR A 182 -21.61 9.81 -16.44
CA TYR A 182 -20.42 9.57 -15.60
C TYR A 182 -20.80 9.11 -14.19
N ASP A 183 -19.84 8.51 -13.52
CA ASP A 183 -19.88 8.24 -12.09
C ASP A 183 -18.43 8.27 -11.57
N PHE A 184 -18.23 8.04 -10.27
CA PHE A 184 -16.92 8.08 -9.65
C PHE A 184 -16.49 6.69 -9.20
N VAL A 185 -15.24 6.35 -9.49
CA VAL A 185 -14.64 5.08 -9.10
C VAL A 185 -13.42 5.31 -8.20
N GLU A 186 -13.24 4.44 -7.22
CA GLU A 186 -12.04 4.43 -6.40
C GLU A 186 -10.82 4.03 -7.23
N THR A 187 -9.72 4.73 -7.02
CA THR A 187 -8.48 4.51 -7.74
C THR A 187 -7.28 4.44 -6.81
N SER A 188 -6.22 3.80 -7.25
CA SER A 188 -4.96 3.78 -6.54
C SER A 188 -3.77 4.00 -7.46
N TYR A 189 -2.78 4.74 -6.95
CA TYR A 189 -1.47 4.96 -7.55
C TYR A 189 -0.39 4.50 -6.61
N VAL A 190 0.63 3.86 -7.12
CA VAL A 190 1.81 3.48 -6.33
C VAL A 190 3.04 4.28 -6.77
N PHE A 191 3.82 4.71 -5.78
CA PHE A 191 5.08 5.43 -6.00
C PHE A 191 6.18 4.73 -5.20
N PRO A 192 7.25 4.23 -5.85
CA PRO A 192 8.37 3.61 -5.14
C PRO A 192 9.04 4.65 -4.24
N ILE A 193 9.38 4.25 -3.01
CA ILE A 193 10.05 5.12 -2.06
C ILE A 193 11.54 4.82 -2.07
N THR A 194 12.32 5.78 -2.56
CA THR A 194 13.77 5.67 -2.74
C THR A 194 14.57 6.59 -1.84
N HIS A 195 13.89 7.48 -1.10
CA HIS A 195 14.50 8.53 -0.28
C HIS A 195 14.22 8.30 1.20
N MET A 196 14.92 9.06 2.05
CA MET A 196 14.74 9.08 3.51
C MET A 196 15.25 7.82 4.20
N VAL A 197 16.39 7.33 3.75
CA VAL A 197 17.12 6.25 4.42
C VAL A 197 17.35 6.61 5.89
N ALA A 198 17.03 5.68 6.77
CA ALA A 198 17.24 5.83 8.21
C ALA A 198 18.65 5.37 8.62
N PRO A 199 19.21 5.94 9.71
CA PRO A 199 20.40 5.39 10.34
C PRO A 199 20.19 3.93 10.76
N LYS A 200 21.29 3.17 10.86
CA LYS A 200 21.28 1.73 11.19
C LYS A 200 20.44 1.37 12.44
N ASP A 201 20.42 2.25 13.42
CA ASP A 201 19.71 2.03 14.68
C ASP A 201 18.20 2.37 14.61
N SER A 202 17.75 2.85 13.46
CA SER A 202 16.35 3.27 13.21
C SER A 202 15.71 2.54 12.02
N VAL A 203 16.31 1.44 11.56
CA VAL A 203 15.76 0.59 10.49
C VAL A 203 14.58 -0.25 10.98
N VAL A 204 13.85 -0.84 10.04
CA VAL A 204 12.77 -1.77 10.36
C VAL A 204 13.33 -2.98 11.11
N ALA A 205 12.79 -3.26 12.29
CA ALA A 205 13.19 -4.41 13.08
C ALA A 205 12.61 -5.72 12.51
N CYS A 206 13.31 -6.83 12.71
CA CYS A 206 12.87 -8.16 12.23
C CYS A 206 11.43 -8.49 12.63
N ARG A 207 11.08 -8.19 13.89
CA ARG A 207 9.73 -8.43 14.45
C ARG A 207 8.62 -7.59 13.83
N GLU A 208 8.93 -6.51 13.10
CA GLU A 208 7.91 -5.71 12.43
C GLU A 208 7.39 -6.39 11.15
N CYS A 209 8.17 -7.32 10.59
CA CYS A 209 7.76 -8.17 9.48
C CYS A 209 7.40 -9.58 9.96
N HIS A 210 8.23 -10.17 10.84
CA HIS A 210 8.05 -11.50 11.41
C HIS A 210 7.15 -11.45 12.64
N THR A 211 5.87 -11.20 12.45
CA THR A 211 4.85 -11.14 13.50
C THR A 211 3.49 -11.54 12.92
N THR A 212 2.65 -12.16 13.77
CA THR A 212 1.29 -12.57 13.40
C THR A 212 0.30 -11.41 13.33
N THR A 213 0.60 -10.31 14.03
CA THR A 213 -0.25 -9.11 14.10
C THR A 213 0.51 -7.92 13.55
N ASP A 214 -0.17 -7.11 12.72
CA ASP A 214 0.36 -5.86 12.15
C ASP A 214 1.68 -6.00 11.38
N SER A 215 1.95 -7.18 10.83
CA SER A 215 3.13 -7.38 9.98
C SER A 215 3.18 -6.34 8.85
N ARG A 216 4.35 -5.74 8.64
CA ARG A 216 4.55 -4.83 7.48
C ARG A 216 4.29 -5.51 6.15
N LEU A 217 4.42 -6.84 6.08
CA LEU A 217 4.24 -7.65 4.89
C LEU A 217 2.91 -8.43 4.90
N ALA A 218 1.92 -8.02 5.71
CA ALA A 218 0.63 -8.70 5.85
C ALA A 218 -0.11 -8.85 4.51
N ASN A 219 0.05 -7.89 3.60
CA ASN A 219 -0.63 -7.88 2.29
C ASN A 219 0.10 -8.70 1.21
N LEU A 220 1.28 -9.25 1.52
CA LEU A 220 2.01 -10.09 0.59
C LEU A 220 1.65 -11.57 0.80
N SER A 221 1.18 -12.21 -0.26
CA SER A 221 0.78 -13.61 -0.28
C SER A 221 1.68 -14.45 -1.21
N GLY A 222 1.44 -15.76 -1.26
CA GLY A 222 2.14 -16.67 -2.16
C GLY A 222 3.44 -17.26 -1.60
N PHE A 223 3.79 -16.99 -0.34
CA PHE A 223 4.94 -17.59 0.34
C PHE A 223 4.71 -17.68 1.84
N TYR A 224 5.32 -18.69 2.46
CA TYR A 224 5.34 -18.83 3.92
C TYR A 224 6.41 -17.92 4.52
N MET A 225 6.05 -17.16 5.53
CA MET A 225 6.98 -16.32 6.28
C MET A 225 6.95 -16.68 7.77
N PRO A 226 8.07 -17.14 8.32
CA PRO A 226 8.15 -17.50 9.74
C PRO A 226 7.74 -16.33 10.65
N GLY A 227 6.94 -16.62 11.67
CA GLY A 227 6.45 -15.62 12.62
C GLY A 227 5.26 -14.79 12.15
N ARG A 228 4.97 -14.75 10.85
CA ARG A 228 3.74 -14.16 10.29
C ARG A 228 2.67 -15.22 10.04
N ASP A 229 3.07 -16.29 9.36
CA ASP A 229 2.15 -17.30 8.88
C ASP A 229 2.11 -18.52 9.81
N HIS A 230 0.93 -19.10 9.96
CA HIS A 230 0.67 -20.31 10.71
C HIS A 230 0.29 -21.45 9.78
N PHE A 231 0.79 -22.62 10.10
CA PHE A 231 0.36 -23.86 9.46
C PHE A 231 -0.38 -24.71 10.50
N GLY A 232 -1.70 -24.48 10.62
CA GLY A 232 -2.53 -24.98 11.73
C GLY A 232 -2.37 -26.46 12.04
N LEU A 233 -2.21 -27.32 11.03
CA LEU A 233 -1.99 -28.76 11.25
C LEU A 233 -0.64 -29.04 11.92
N LEU A 234 0.44 -28.45 11.43
CA LEU A 234 1.78 -28.62 12.01
C LEU A 234 1.87 -28.03 13.41
N ASP A 235 1.26 -26.86 13.63
CA ASP A 235 1.23 -26.21 14.93
C ASP A 235 0.48 -27.09 15.95
N THR A 236 -0.67 -27.64 15.56
CA THR A 236 -1.45 -28.55 16.43
C THR A 236 -0.68 -29.81 16.74
N LEU A 237 -0.09 -30.48 15.74
CA LEU A 237 0.73 -31.67 15.94
C LEU A 237 1.95 -31.37 16.80
N GLY A 238 2.60 -30.23 16.59
CA GLY A 238 3.71 -29.79 17.45
C GLY A 238 3.33 -29.65 18.92
N TRP A 239 2.20 -29.01 19.20
CA TRP A 239 1.69 -28.87 20.56
C TRP A 239 1.32 -30.23 21.19
N VAL A 240 0.70 -31.16 20.42
CA VAL A 240 0.40 -32.51 20.90
C VAL A 240 1.67 -33.24 21.27
N VAL A 241 2.73 -33.17 20.48
CA VAL A 241 4.03 -33.77 20.78
C VAL A 241 4.67 -33.15 22.03
N VAL A 242 4.66 -31.82 22.13
CA VAL A 242 5.24 -31.13 23.31
C VAL A 242 4.50 -31.50 24.59
N ILE A 243 3.16 -31.42 24.59
CA ILE A 243 2.34 -31.76 25.76
C ILE A 243 2.48 -33.24 26.09
N GLY A 244 2.42 -34.13 25.11
CA GLY A 244 2.57 -35.57 25.27
C GLY A 244 3.93 -35.94 25.89
N SER A 245 5.01 -35.32 25.41
CA SER A 245 6.36 -35.54 25.95
C SER A 245 6.47 -35.03 27.39
N LEU A 246 5.91 -33.84 27.67
CA LEU A 246 5.92 -33.29 29.03
C LEU A 246 5.17 -34.20 30.03
N LEU A 247 3.98 -34.65 29.64
CA LEU A 247 3.20 -35.60 30.45
C LEU A 247 3.95 -36.91 30.64
N GLY A 248 4.52 -37.49 29.57
CA GLY A 248 5.29 -38.72 29.62
C GLY A 248 6.48 -38.64 30.59
N VAL A 249 7.27 -37.57 30.51
CA VAL A 249 8.40 -37.35 31.44
C VAL A 249 7.91 -37.16 32.87
N THR A 250 6.83 -36.42 33.08
CA THR A 250 6.26 -36.18 34.40
C THR A 250 5.75 -37.47 35.01
N PHE A 251 4.95 -38.28 34.30
CA PHE A 251 4.45 -39.56 34.79
C PHE A 251 5.58 -40.57 35.06
N HIS A 252 6.57 -40.63 34.16
CA HIS A 252 7.73 -41.48 34.39
C HIS A 252 8.53 -41.07 35.63
N GLY A 253 8.75 -39.75 35.80
CA GLY A 253 9.44 -39.21 36.98
C GLY A 253 8.71 -39.54 38.29
N LEU A 254 7.39 -39.29 38.34
CA LEU A 254 6.55 -39.63 39.47
C LEU A 254 6.55 -41.15 39.74
N GLY A 255 6.40 -41.99 38.72
CA GLY A 255 6.46 -43.43 38.84
C GLY A 255 7.76 -43.91 39.49
N ARG A 256 8.91 -43.35 39.08
CA ARG A 256 10.21 -43.67 39.70
C ARG A 256 10.29 -43.27 41.18
N MET A 257 9.76 -42.11 41.55
CA MET A 257 9.74 -41.65 42.95
C MET A 257 8.94 -42.58 43.82
N PHE A 258 7.76 -43.04 43.38
CA PHE A 258 6.90 -43.94 44.14
C PHE A 258 7.42 -45.39 44.18
N THR A 259 8.14 -45.87 43.15
CA THR A 259 8.69 -47.22 43.12
C THR A 259 10.01 -47.32 43.89
N ASN A 260 10.86 -46.33 43.92
CA ASN A 260 12.10 -46.33 44.67
C ASN A 260 11.84 -46.22 46.21
N GLY A 261 10.77 -45.51 46.62
CA GLY A 261 10.37 -45.44 48.03
C GLY A 261 9.88 -46.79 48.65
N LYS A 262 9.62 -47.82 47.83
CA LYS A 262 9.24 -49.16 48.27
C LYS A 262 10.42 -50.13 48.46
N LYS A 263 11.63 -49.78 48.09
CA LYS A 263 12.83 -50.64 48.25
C LYS A 263 13.64 -50.38 49.50
N GLU A 264 13.24 -49.44 50.34
CA GLU A 264 13.91 -49.08 51.58
C GLU A 264 13.06 -49.42 52.84
N LYS A 265 12.20 -50.43 52.76
CA LYS A 265 11.50 -51.01 53.98
C LYS A 265 11.76 -52.48 54.08
#